data_47cad19bf7da7a49637f340846712666
#
_entry.id   47cad19bf7da7a49637f340846712666
#
_cell.length_a   1.000
_cell.length_b   1.000
_cell.length_c   1.000
_cell.angle_alpha   90.00
_cell.angle_beta   90.00
_cell.angle_gamma   90.00
#
_symmetry.space_group_name_H-M   'P 1'
#
loop_
_entity.id
_entity.type
_entity.pdbx_description
1 polymer ?
#
loop_
_entity_poly.entity_id
_entity_poly.type
_entity_poly.pdbx_seq_one_letter_code
_entity_poly.pdbx_strand_id
1 'polypeptide(L)'
;MRARVDALLAGARRRLAGAPRERLGDWAHTRRLLGFGRAPRIVPVGEAWHVGVLLIGDAEVWATGEVLRARAEVPRGYTAHAQRERSERAAAAARGGFADGEVVHLGALPIDVDEVARGGVSGPLSLIAGVVHVRWSPTGVTRPLADYLDEQLELLGR
;
A
#
# COMPACT_ATOMS: atom_id res chain seq x y z
N MET A 1 -16.13 -19.24 -3.55
CA MET A 1 -15.16 -18.49 -2.70
C MET A 1 -14.92 -17.07 -3.24
N ARG A 2 -14.55 -16.89 -4.50
CA ARG A 2 -14.32 -15.58 -5.11
C ARG A 2 -15.45 -14.56 -4.79
N ALA A 3 -16.71 -14.90 -5.07
CA ALA A 3 -17.84 -14.02 -4.81
C ALA A 3 -17.97 -13.56 -3.33
N ARG A 4 -17.52 -14.39 -2.38
CA ARG A 4 -17.51 -14.01 -0.95
C ARG A 4 -16.48 -12.94 -0.67
N VAL A 5 -15.28 -13.06 -1.23
CA VAL A 5 -14.23 -12.05 -1.08
C VAL A 5 -14.65 -10.74 -1.73
N ASP A 6 -15.19 -10.81 -2.94
CA ASP A 6 -15.71 -9.64 -3.67
C ASP A 6 -16.82 -8.94 -2.86
N ALA A 7 -17.72 -9.69 -2.24
CA ALA A 7 -18.77 -9.12 -1.39
C ALA A 7 -18.21 -8.41 -0.15
N LEU A 8 -17.19 -8.98 0.52
CA LEU A 8 -16.52 -8.36 1.66
C LEU A 8 -15.83 -7.05 1.24
N LEU A 9 -15.07 -7.07 0.14
CA LEU A 9 -14.40 -5.89 -0.38
C LEU A 9 -15.39 -4.82 -0.86
N ALA A 10 -16.49 -5.21 -1.51
CA ALA A 10 -17.56 -4.28 -1.88
C ALA A 10 -18.21 -3.65 -0.64
N GLY A 11 -18.40 -4.43 0.42
CA GLY A 11 -18.88 -3.93 1.72
C GLY A 11 -17.94 -2.90 2.32
N ALA A 12 -16.64 -3.19 2.33
CA ALA A 12 -15.62 -2.27 2.79
C ALA A 12 -15.60 -0.97 1.98
N ARG A 13 -15.63 -1.05 0.66
CA ARG A 13 -15.69 0.13 -0.23
C ARG A 13 -16.89 1.03 0.06
N ARG A 14 -18.07 0.46 0.29
CA ARG A 14 -19.27 1.24 0.67
C ARG A 14 -19.08 1.98 1.99
N ARG A 15 -18.48 1.34 2.99
CA ARG A 15 -18.21 1.96 4.30
C ARG A 15 -17.13 3.03 4.24
N LEU A 16 -16.19 2.89 3.32
CA LEU A 16 -15.10 3.83 3.09
C LEU A 16 -15.48 4.99 2.16
N ALA A 17 -16.65 4.94 1.54
CA ALA A 17 -17.10 6.00 0.65
C ALA A 17 -17.11 7.36 1.39
N GLY A 18 -16.36 8.33 0.86
CA GLY A 18 -16.16 9.64 1.51
C GLY A 18 -14.99 9.71 2.49
N ALA A 19 -14.36 8.60 2.87
CA ALA A 19 -13.12 8.62 3.65
C ALA A 19 -11.94 9.08 2.76
N PRO A 20 -10.92 9.72 3.35
CA PRO A 20 -9.74 10.14 2.59
C PRO A 20 -8.98 8.94 2.04
N ARG A 21 -8.45 9.10 0.82
CA ARG A 21 -7.56 8.12 0.19
C ARG A 21 -6.12 8.58 0.32
N GLU A 22 -5.22 7.63 0.32
CA GLU A 22 -3.78 7.85 0.30
C GLU A 22 -3.23 7.44 -1.07
N ARG A 23 -2.17 8.11 -1.51
CA ARG A 23 -1.63 7.89 -2.85
C ARG A 23 -0.60 6.77 -2.86
N LEU A 24 -0.65 5.97 -3.92
CA LEU A 24 0.36 4.96 -4.23
C LEU A 24 1.45 5.59 -5.10
N GLY A 25 2.68 5.24 -4.81
CA GLY A 25 3.84 5.67 -5.58
C GLY A 25 4.65 4.48 -6.07
N ASP A 26 5.31 4.67 -7.19
CA ASP A 26 6.30 3.74 -7.71
C ASP A 26 7.46 4.49 -8.35
N TRP A 27 8.59 3.82 -8.48
CA TRP A 27 9.75 4.40 -9.12
C TRP A 27 9.46 4.69 -10.60
N ALA A 28 9.74 5.92 -11.04
CA ALA A 28 9.63 6.29 -12.44
C ALA A 28 10.69 5.54 -13.26
N HIS A 29 10.23 4.87 -14.32
CA HIS A 29 11.13 4.26 -15.29
C HIS A 29 11.77 5.35 -16.17
N THR A 30 12.97 5.79 -15.81
CA THR A 30 13.74 6.73 -16.63
C THR A 30 14.63 5.96 -17.60
N ARG A 31 14.41 6.11 -18.91
CA ARG A 31 15.41 5.72 -19.90
C ARG A 31 16.63 6.64 -19.73
N ARG A 32 17.76 6.06 -19.35
CA ARG A 32 19.03 6.78 -19.35
C ARG A 32 19.48 6.97 -20.81
N LEU A 33 19.33 8.18 -21.34
CA LEU A 33 19.98 8.57 -22.58
C LEU A 33 21.36 9.17 -22.23
N LEU A 34 22.42 8.59 -22.77
CA LEU A 34 23.79 9.12 -22.73
C LEU A 34 24.40 9.33 -21.32
N GLY A 35 24.11 8.48 -20.35
CA GLY A 35 24.76 8.55 -19.03
C GLY A 35 24.35 9.75 -18.15
N PHE A 36 23.53 10.66 -18.65
CA PHE A 36 22.98 11.78 -17.92
C PHE A 36 21.55 11.43 -17.47
N GLY A 37 21.40 10.85 -16.29
CA GLY A 37 20.12 10.54 -15.69
C GLY A 37 19.62 11.65 -14.79
N ARG A 38 18.32 11.98 -14.85
CA ARG A 38 17.66 12.75 -13.79
C ARG A 38 17.75 11.97 -12.47
N ALA A 39 17.80 12.67 -11.34
CA ALA A 39 17.67 12.03 -10.02
C ALA A 39 16.45 11.12 -9.98
N PRO A 40 16.51 9.96 -9.30
CA PRO A 40 15.39 9.04 -9.16
C PRO A 40 14.14 9.74 -8.62
N ARG A 41 12.98 9.38 -9.15
CA ARG A 41 11.70 9.94 -8.75
C ARG A 41 10.73 8.82 -8.43
N ILE A 42 9.90 9.04 -7.40
CA ILE A 42 8.72 8.22 -7.12
C ILE A 42 7.52 8.99 -7.62
N VAL A 43 6.76 8.42 -8.54
CA VAL A 43 5.62 9.06 -9.19
C VAL A 43 4.31 8.45 -8.72
N PRO A 44 3.22 9.22 -8.67
CA PRO A 44 1.90 8.68 -8.34
C PRO A 44 1.45 7.66 -9.39
N VAL A 45 0.93 6.51 -8.92
CA VAL A 45 0.41 5.43 -9.78
C VAL A 45 -1.02 5.05 -9.44
N GLY A 46 -1.62 5.65 -8.43
CA GLY A 46 -2.99 5.40 -8.01
C GLY A 46 -3.28 5.94 -6.63
N GLU A 47 -4.47 5.64 -6.15
CA GLU A 47 -4.91 6.00 -4.80
C GLU A 47 -5.79 4.89 -4.22
N ALA A 48 -5.77 4.72 -2.92
CA ALA A 48 -6.52 3.71 -2.21
C ALA A 48 -6.85 4.14 -0.77
N TRP A 49 -7.82 3.50 -0.17
CA TRP A 49 -8.03 3.56 1.27
C TRP A 49 -7.05 2.64 1.98
N HIS A 50 -6.34 3.18 2.95
CA HIS A 50 -5.41 2.42 3.78
C HIS A 50 -6.17 1.72 4.92
N VAL A 51 -6.22 0.40 4.88
CA VAL A 51 -6.98 -0.45 5.81
C VAL A 51 -6.03 -1.47 6.43
N GLY A 52 -5.24 -1.03 7.41
CA GLY A 52 -4.24 -1.86 8.06
C GLY A 52 -3.17 -2.38 7.09
N VAL A 53 -3.10 -3.70 6.86
CA VAL A 53 -2.14 -4.31 5.92
C VAL A 53 -2.64 -4.33 4.47
N LEU A 54 -3.80 -3.76 4.20
CA LEU A 54 -4.43 -3.70 2.88
C LEU A 54 -4.56 -2.27 2.39
N LEU A 55 -4.47 -2.11 1.09
CA LEU A 55 -4.85 -0.91 0.35
C LEU A 55 -6.01 -1.29 -0.56
N ILE A 56 -7.15 -0.65 -0.36
CA ILE A 56 -8.38 -0.97 -1.11
C ILE A 56 -8.67 0.17 -2.08
N GLY A 57 -8.61 -0.11 -3.37
CA GLY A 57 -9.01 0.80 -4.44
C GLY A 57 -10.43 0.51 -4.93
N ASP A 58 -10.84 1.20 -5.98
CA ASP A 58 -12.19 1.02 -6.55
C ASP A 58 -12.41 -0.40 -7.11
N ALA A 59 -11.42 -0.95 -7.77
CA ALA A 59 -11.48 -2.30 -8.36
C ALA A 59 -10.42 -3.24 -7.75
N GLU A 60 -9.21 -2.74 -7.54
CA GLU A 60 -8.07 -3.51 -7.09
C GLU A 60 -7.91 -3.49 -5.57
N VAL A 61 -7.09 -4.41 -5.09
CA VAL A 61 -6.61 -4.49 -3.70
C VAL A 61 -5.12 -4.80 -3.73
N TRP A 62 -4.37 -4.15 -2.85
CA TRP A 62 -2.93 -4.37 -2.70
C TRP A 62 -2.57 -4.70 -1.26
N ALA A 63 -1.48 -5.43 -1.09
CA ALA A 63 -0.76 -5.48 0.16
C ALA A 63 0.04 -4.18 0.33
N THR A 64 0.10 -3.65 1.55
CA THR A 64 0.91 -2.48 1.87
C THR A 64 2.40 -2.77 1.63
N GLY A 65 3.09 -1.79 1.07
CA GLY A 65 4.55 -1.75 0.99
C GLY A 65 5.13 -0.85 2.07
N GLU A 66 6.11 -0.04 1.70
CA GLU A 66 6.68 0.99 2.57
C GLU A 66 5.76 2.22 2.60
N VAL A 67 5.50 2.72 3.81
CA VAL A 67 4.81 4.00 4.00
C VAL A 67 5.85 5.08 4.26
N LEU A 68 5.86 6.12 3.45
CA LEU A 68 6.76 7.25 3.60
C LEU A 68 6.00 8.58 3.51
N ARG A 69 6.66 9.67 3.93
CA ARG A 69 6.17 11.04 3.73
C ARG A 69 7.09 11.77 2.78
N ALA A 70 6.51 12.35 1.73
CA ALA A 70 7.27 13.15 0.78
C ALA A 70 7.88 14.38 1.48
N ARG A 71 9.14 14.67 1.20
CA ARG A 71 9.84 15.86 1.70
C ARG A 71 10.88 16.31 0.70
N ALA A 72 10.95 17.62 0.47
CA ALA A 72 12.04 18.21 -0.28
C ALA A 72 13.39 17.89 0.38
N GLU A 73 14.41 17.69 -0.43
CA GLU A 73 15.75 17.41 0.04
C GLU A 73 16.30 18.63 0.82
N VAL A 74 16.72 18.38 2.05
CA VAL A 74 17.41 19.38 2.87
C VAL A 74 18.82 18.90 3.12
N PRO A 75 19.86 19.69 2.82
CA PRO A 75 21.23 19.35 3.14
C PRO A 75 21.35 19.08 4.63
N ARG A 76 21.76 17.87 5.01
CA ARG A 76 21.95 17.47 6.41
C ARG A 76 23.36 16.96 6.61
N GLY A 77 23.88 17.17 7.83
CA GLY A 77 25.12 16.61 8.28
C GLY A 77 25.10 15.08 8.36
N TYR A 78 26.12 14.51 8.95
CA TYR A 78 26.37 13.06 9.03
C TYR A 78 25.14 12.31 9.63
N THR A 79 24.54 11.40 8.85
CA THR A 79 23.39 10.59 9.30
C THR A 79 23.63 9.09 9.02
N ALA A 80 23.02 8.23 9.84
CA ALA A 80 23.09 6.78 9.64
C ALA A 80 22.56 6.37 8.25
N HIS A 81 23.08 5.27 7.66
CA HIS A 81 22.74 4.79 6.31
C HIS A 81 21.23 4.63 6.10
N ALA A 82 20.53 3.97 7.04
CA ALA A 82 19.07 3.77 6.95
C ALA A 82 18.27 5.09 6.96
N GLN A 83 18.78 6.12 7.63
CA GLN A 83 18.15 7.43 7.64
C GLN A 83 18.38 8.18 6.33
N ARG A 84 19.55 8.00 5.71
CA ARG A 84 19.83 8.53 4.35
C ARG A 84 18.91 7.90 3.33
N GLU A 85 18.76 6.59 3.30
CA GLU A 85 17.87 5.90 2.37
C GLU A 85 16.42 6.36 2.50
N ARG A 86 15.93 6.53 3.74
CA ARG A 86 14.57 7.07 3.97
C ARG A 86 14.44 8.51 3.47
N SER A 87 15.45 9.35 3.70
CA SER A 87 15.47 10.73 3.23
C SER A 87 15.53 10.80 1.70
N GLU A 88 16.29 9.93 1.07
CA GLU A 88 16.37 9.84 -0.40
C GLU A 88 15.03 9.43 -1.02
N ARG A 89 14.32 8.45 -0.43
CA ARG A 89 12.97 8.07 -0.87
C ARG A 89 11.96 9.18 -0.68
N ALA A 90 12.00 9.88 0.44
CA ALA A 90 11.14 11.05 0.70
C ALA A 90 11.40 12.17 -0.31
N ALA A 91 12.66 12.46 -0.63
CA ALA A 91 13.03 13.44 -1.65
C ALA A 91 12.67 12.99 -3.06
N ALA A 92 12.79 11.69 -3.37
CA ALA A 92 12.36 11.12 -4.64
C ALA A 92 10.83 11.26 -4.85
N ALA A 93 10.04 11.10 -3.79
CA ALA A 93 8.60 11.32 -3.84
C ALA A 93 8.26 12.80 -4.11
N ALA A 94 8.92 13.73 -3.41
CA ALA A 94 8.74 15.17 -3.66
C ALA A 94 9.10 15.54 -5.11
N ARG A 95 10.21 15.01 -5.64
CA ARG A 95 10.60 15.21 -7.06
C ARG A 95 9.59 14.60 -8.04
N GLY A 96 8.89 13.56 -7.63
CA GLY A 96 7.87 12.87 -8.44
C GLY A 96 6.50 13.52 -8.46
N GLY A 97 6.30 14.59 -7.68
CA GLY A 97 5.06 15.37 -7.68
C GLY A 97 4.15 15.15 -6.47
N PHE A 98 4.61 14.47 -5.43
CA PHE A 98 3.90 14.43 -4.15
C PHE A 98 4.11 15.73 -3.38
N ALA A 99 3.07 16.21 -2.72
CA ALA A 99 3.14 17.40 -1.87
C ALA A 99 4.02 17.16 -0.64
N ASP A 100 4.62 18.20 -0.08
CA ASP A 100 5.42 18.09 1.14
C ASP A 100 4.56 17.57 2.30
N GLY A 101 5.03 16.53 2.98
CA GLY A 101 4.32 15.86 4.06
C GLY A 101 3.25 14.84 3.62
N GLU A 102 2.97 14.72 2.33
CA GLU A 102 2.01 13.75 1.80
C GLU A 102 2.44 12.31 2.10
N VAL A 103 1.47 11.48 2.51
CA VAL A 103 1.69 10.04 2.70
C VAL A 103 1.74 9.34 1.36
N VAL A 104 2.76 8.52 1.18
CA VAL A 104 3.00 7.75 -0.05
C VAL A 104 3.18 6.28 0.30
N HIS A 105 2.41 5.41 -0.33
CA HIS A 105 2.58 3.96 -0.28
C HIS A 105 3.46 3.51 -1.43
N LEU A 106 4.72 3.21 -1.13
CA LEU A 106 5.72 2.75 -2.10
C LEU A 106 5.78 1.22 -2.13
N GLY A 107 5.75 0.65 -3.34
CA GLY A 107 5.92 -0.79 -3.53
C GLY A 107 4.73 -1.61 -3.04
N ALA A 108 3.52 -1.07 -3.13
CA ALA A 108 2.30 -1.83 -2.92
C ALA A 108 2.21 -2.97 -3.95
N LEU A 109 1.90 -4.18 -3.47
CA LEU A 109 1.85 -5.39 -4.31
C LEU A 109 0.39 -5.78 -4.57
N PRO A 110 -0.02 -5.93 -5.84
CA PRO A 110 -1.37 -6.38 -6.19
C PRO A 110 -1.69 -7.73 -5.53
N ILE A 111 -2.90 -7.86 -5.03
CA ILE A 111 -3.42 -9.11 -4.49
C ILE A 111 -4.26 -9.80 -5.56
N ASP A 112 -3.86 -11.02 -5.93
CA ASP A 112 -4.63 -11.90 -6.80
C ASP A 112 -5.69 -12.64 -5.98
N VAL A 113 -6.91 -12.08 -6.00
CA VAL A 113 -8.06 -12.66 -5.26
C VAL A 113 -8.49 -14.00 -5.86
N ASP A 114 -8.26 -14.23 -7.16
CA ASP A 114 -8.55 -15.52 -7.79
C ASP A 114 -7.61 -16.61 -7.29
N GLU A 115 -6.33 -16.30 -7.12
CA GLU A 115 -5.37 -17.23 -6.52
C GLU A 115 -5.79 -17.62 -5.10
N VAL A 116 -6.16 -16.65 -4.27
CA VAL A 116 -6.67 -16.93 -2.91
C VAL A 116 -7.94 -17.77 -2.95
N ALA A 117 -8.86 -17.49 -3.87
CA ALA A 117 -10.10 -18.24 -4.01
C ALA A 117 -9.91 -19.71 -4.43
N ARG A 118 -8.82 -19.99 -5.15
CA ARG A 118 -8.40 -21.36 -5.52
C ARG A 118 -7.63 -22.10 -4.40
N GLY A 119 -7.40 -21.48 -3.27
CA GLY A 119 -6.67 -22.06 -2.13
C GLY A 119 -5.19 -21.68 -2.04
N GLY A 120 -4.74 -20.76 -2.91
CA GLY A 120 -3.38 -20.22 -2.87
C GLY A 120 -3.22 -19.07 -1.89
N VAL A 121 -2.07 -18.41 -1.97
CA VAL A 121 -1.70 -17.27 -1.14
C VAL A 121 -1.36 -16.09 -2.04
N SER A 122 -1.91 -14.92 -1.74
CA SER A 122 -1.53 -13.67 -2.41
C SER A 122 -1.42 -12.54 -1.40
N GLY A 123 -0.21 -11.98 -1.29
CA GLY A 123 0.11 -10.99 -0.26
C GLY A 123 -0.18 -11.52 1.15
N PRO A 124 -0.95 -10.79 1.97
CA PRO A 124 -1.32 -11.25 3.30
C PRO A 124 -2.53 -12.18 3.31
N LEU A 125 -3.19 -12.44 2.19
CA LEU A 125 -4.41 -13.23 2.11
C LEU A 125 -4.13 -14.71 1.82
N SER A 126 -4.86 -15.59 2.50
CA SER A 126 -4.83 -17.05 2.29
C SER A 126 -6.17 -17.67 2.63
N LEU A 127 -6.44 -18.86 2.08
CA LEU A 127 -7.63 -19.66 2.39
C LEU A 127 -7.28 -20.70 3.46
N ILE A 128 -7.95 -20.64 4.62
CA ILE A 128 -7.78 -21.57 5.72
C ILE A 128 -9.13 -22.18 6.06
N ALA A 129 -9.26 -23.50 5.97
CA ALA A 129 -10.50 -24.23 6.25
C ALA A 129 -11.75 -23.62 5.58
N GLY A 130 -11.62 -23.18 4.33
CA GLY A 130 -12.73 -22.60 3.56
C GLY A 130 -13.08 -21.14 3.92
N VAL A 131 -12.27 -20.49 4.75
CA VAL A 131 -12.42 -19.07 5.13
C VAL A 131 -11.19 -18.29 4.69
N VAL A 132 -11.37 -17.12 4.10
CA VAL A 132 -10.25 -16.24 3.75
C VAL A 132 -9.75 -15.54 5.00
N HIS A 133 -8.46 -15.70 5.26
CA HIS A 133 -7.75 -15.08 6.36
C HIS A 133 -6.79 -14.03 5.87
N VAL A 134 -6.53 -13.04 6.72
CA VAL A 134 -5.49 -12.04 6.54
C VAL A 134 -4.41 -12.21 7.60
N ARG A 135 -3.16 -12.26 7.17
CA ARG A 135 -1.99 -12.19 8.04
C ARG A 135 -1.69 -10.73 8.32
N TRP A 136 -2.05 -10.29 9.50
CA TRP A 136 -1.94 -8.88 9.89
C TRP A 136 -0.71 -8.58 10.76
N SER A 137 -0.04 -9.63 11.27
CA SER A 137 1.10 -9.50 12.17
C SER A 137 2.39 -10.00 11.50
N PRO A 138 3.54 -9.37 11.77
CA PRO A 138 4.85 -9.87 11.34
C PRO A 138 5.18 -11.26 11.89
N THR A 139 4.57 -11.65 13.02
CA THR A 139 4.75 -12.99 13.63
C THR A 139 3.88 -14.06 12.98
N GLY A 140 3.14 -13.74 11.93
CA GLY A 140 2.34 -14.70 11.17
C GLY A 140 0.94 -14.93 11.71
N VAL A 141 0.48 -14.16 12.70
CA VAL A 141 -0.89 -14.27 13.23
C VAL A 141 -1.88 -13.90 12.13
N THR A 142 -2.88 -14.77 11.93
CA THR A 142 -3.95 -14.60 10.95
C THR A 142 -5.30 -14.49 11.64
N ARG A 143 -6.26 -13.87 10.95
CA ARG A 143 -7.67 -13.83 11.36
C ARG A 143 -8.58 -13.82 10.15
N PRO A 144 -9.85 -14.20 10.27
CA PRO A 144 -10.81 -14.09 9.17
C PRO A 144 -10.84 -12.68 8.57
N LEU A 145 -10.84 -12.58 7.25
CA LEU A 145 -10.86 -11.29 6.54
C LEU A 145 -12.06 -10.43 6.93
N ALA A 146 -13.23 -11.04 7.14
CA ALA A 146 -14.44 -10.32 7.55
C ALA A 146 -14.22 -9.59 8.88
N ASP A 147 -13.77 -10.31 9.90
CA ASP A 147 -13.52 -9.76 11.24
C ASP A 147 -12.43 -8.67 11.22
N TYR A 148 -11.40 -8.90 10.40
CA TYR A 148 -10.34 -7.92 10.22
C TYR A 148 -10.84 -6.61 9.60
N LEU A 149 -11.62 -6.71 8.52
CA LEU A 149 -12.19 -5.54 7.87
C LEU A 149 -13.12 -4.79 8.80
N ASP A 150 -13.98 -5.48 9.54
CA ASP A 150 -14.91 -4.84 10.48
C ASP A 150 -14.16 -4.03 11.53
N GLU A 151 -13.16 -4.62 12.18
CA GLU A 151 -12.35 -3.93 13.18
C GLU A 151 -11.59 -2.72 12.59
N GLN A 152 -10.92 -2.89 11.45
CA GLN A 152 -10.17 -1.79 10.85
C GLN A 152 -11.07 -0.64 10.41
N LEU A 153 -12.25 -0.94 9.86
CA LEU A 153 -13.21 0.07 9.45
C LEU A 153 -13.86 0.81 10.64
N GLU A 154 -14.03 0.15 11.77
CA GLU A 154 -14.45 0.81 13.01
C GLU A 154 -13.38 1.78 13.54
N LEU A 155 -12.10 1.41 13.43
CA LEU A 155 -10.98 2.27 13.83
C LEU A 155 -10.87 3.53 12.96
N LEU A 156 -11.13 3.40 11.66
CA LEU A 156 -11.10 4.52 10.72
C LEU A 156 -12.31 5.46 10.85
N GLY A 157 -13.41 4.97 11.38
CA GLY A 157 -14.63 5.76 11.61
C GLY A 157 -14.68 6.57 12.91
N ARG A 158 -13.62 6.47 13.72
CA ARG A 158 -13.49 7.22 15.00
C ARG A 158 -12.68 8.48 14.79
#